data_1dad65f94df66aeb30e27acbbcb25d86
#
_entry.id   1dad65f94df66aeb30e27acbbcb25d86
#
_cell.length_a   1.000
_cell.length_b   1.000
_cell.length_c   1.000
_cell.angle_alpha   90.00
_cell.angle_beta   90.00
_cell.angle_gamma   90.00
#
_symmetry.space_group_name_H-M   'P 1'
#
loop_
_entity.id
_entity.type
_entity.pdbx_description
1 polymer ?
#
loop_
_entity_poly.entity_id
_entity_poly.type
_entity_poly.pdbx_seq_one_letter_code
_entity_poly.pdbx_strand_id
1 'polypeptide(L)'
;MALLWLLIAAIGLIPTPANAGEATAAAEVSTCVVPSGMIYNLPKNTVGQGEITTADQFRWHRTMQCMFDAAPKGSKIMITMFSWADQPSADALMAADARGVTVQLIMWNGRTSSIMPEFAKSLNDGKTAGSYFKVCKEACLGATSRGSTKGIHHSKIVTFSQVNLPDGKVARNITSIGTGNFSISNAESSFNVWRIVPDNATMYKAANAYIAKQRADKDQRTSKVTTVALGDMTMYLYPQKSYTPDLQLDLLKATSCKGAHKTIRVAQYMWTVGRKPIADRLAVLKKAGCDVKVILNNDTDLLNPSILKVLVKAKIPVYNAHKIGRIHTHAKDLYISALVGGKQQNIVVSGSLNMTRGTLNANDEAGYKINSAAAFAEYNALWNIWAANSTRIGGASVTTAQATTVPTTNDPTLIED
;
A
#
# COMPACT_ATOMS: atom_id res chain seq x y z
N MET A 1 73.93 -21.29 70.84
CA MET A 1 73.30 -19.98 71.01
C MET A 1 72.53 -19.64 69.72
N ALA A 2 71.25 -19.82 69.73
CA ALA A 2 70.40 -19.53 68.58
C ALA A 2 69.22 -18.76 69.10
N LEU A 3 69.07 -17.53 68.64
CA LEU A 3 67.97 -16.62 68.97
C LEU A 3 66.77 -16.90 67.99
N LEU A 4 65.63 -17.24 68.58
CA LEU A 4 64.40 -17.52 67.93
C LEU A 4 63.60 -16.14 67.85
N TRP A 5 63.28 -15.72 66.66
CA TRP A 5 62.37 -14.53 66.46
C TRP A 5 60.96 -15.04 66.10
N LEU A 6 59.97 -14.71 66.95
CA LEU A 6 58.58 -14.89 66.70
C LEU A 6 58.09 -13.79 65.79
N LEU A 7 57.53 -14.07 64.66
CA LEU A 7 56.75 -13.18 63.80
C LEU A 7 55.24 -13.38 64.09
N ILE A 8 54.61 -12.37 64.66
CA ILE A 8 53.13 -12.27 64.81
C ILE A 8 52.57 -11.74 63.52
N ALA A 9 51.84 -12.63 62.81
CA ALA A 9 51.09 -12.23 61.60
C ALA A 9 49.72 -11.57 62.02
N ALA A 10 49.55 -10.29 61.83
CA ALA A 10 48.26 -9.62 61.95
C ALA A 10 47.41 -9.91 60.70
N ILE A 11 46.36 -10.65 60.89
CA ILE A 11 45.35 -10.90 59.84
C ILE A 11 44.46 -9.66 59.77
N GLY A 12 44.71 -8.78 58.79
CA GLY A 12 43.85 -7.69 58.45
C GLY A 12 42.61 -8.21 57.71
N LEU A 13 41.46 -8.06 58.30
CA LEU A 13 40.16 -8.23 57.62
C LEU A 13 40.03 -7.17 56.52
N ILE A 14 40.08 -7.61 55.25
CA ILE A 14 39.75 -6.80 54.09
C ILE A 14 38.23 -6.73 54.02
N PRO A 15 37.61 -5.55 54.05
CA PRO A 15 36.15 -5.46 53.79
C PRO A 15 35.87 -5.85 52.34
N THR A 16 35.01 -6.81 52.13
CA THR A 16 34.44 -7.14 50.81
C THR A 16 33.73 -5.91 50.26
N PRO A 17 33.98 -5.50 48.98
CA PRO A 17 33.22 -4.42 48.38
C PRO A 17 31.74 -4.83 48.30
N ALA A 18 30.87 -3.97 48.80
CA ALA A 18 29.43 -4.09 48.63
C ALA A 18 29.13 -4.22 47.11
N ASN A 19 28.33 -5.19 46.74
CA ASN A 19 27.77 -5.34 45.40
C ASN A 19 27.19 -4.00 44.97
N ALA A 20 27.87 -3.31 44.06
CA ALA A 20 27.24 -2.25 43.26
C ALA A 20 26.14 -2.92 42.48
N GLY A 21 24.90 -2.64 42.86
CA GLY A 21 23.74 -3.11 42.11
C GLY A 21 23.93 -2.73 40.63
N GLU A 22 23.88 -3.74 39.77
CA GLU A 22 23.79 -3.51 38.33
C GLU A 22 22.60 -2.56 38.10
N ALA A 23 22.92 -1.31 37.82
CA ALA A 23 21.95 -0.38 37.26
C ALA A 23 21.52 -1.01 35.92
N THR A 24 20.36 -1.65 35.91
CA THR A 24 19.73 -2.08 34.67
C THR A 24 19.59 -0.84 33.80
N ALA A 25 20.44 -0.70 32.80
CA ALA A 25 20.31 0.34 31.81
C ALA A 25 18.87 0.31 31.30
N ALA A 26 18.13 1.38 31.53
CA ALA A 26 16.76 1.48 31.00
C ALA A 26 16.87 1.27 29.50
N ALA A 27 16.16 0.26 28.99
CA ALA A 27 16.18 -0.06 27.56
C ALA A 27 15.81 1.22 26.81
N GLU A 28 16.67 1.64 25.90
CA GLU A 28 16.47 2.87 25.12
C GLU A 28 15.14 2.75 24.36
N VAL A 29 14.25 3.72 24.56
CA VAL A 29 12.92 3.70 23.95
C VAL A 29 13.07 4.01 22.47
N SER A 30 12.80 3.03 21.61
CA SER A 30 12.81 3.24 20.16
C SER A 30 11.82 4.32 19.75
N THR A 31 12.27 5.23 18.88
CA THR A 31 11.47 6.35 18.36
C THR A 31 11.48 6.36 16.83
N CYS A 32 10.43 6.94 16.21
CA CYS A 32 10.32 7.05 14.77
C CYS A 32 9.64 8.37 14.36
N VAL A 33 10.15 9.01 13.32
CA VAL A 33 9.43 10.11 12.65
C VAL A 33 8.26 9.53 11.88
N VAL A 34 7.04 9.90 12.24
CA VAL A 34 5.83 9.50 11.52
C VAL A 34 5.53 10.51 10.44
N PRO A 35 5.68 10.15 9.14
CA PRO A 35 5.34 11.08 8.05
C PRO A 35 3.83 11.33 8.01
N SER A 36 3.45 12.52 7.51
CA SER A 36 2.06 12.84 7.18
C SER A 36 1.96 13.16 5.70
N GLY A 37 1.04 12.52 4.97
CA GLY A 37 0.86 12.76 3.55
C GLY A 37 1.32 11.61 2.65
N MET A 38 1.75 11.96 1.45
CA MET A 38 2.20 11.01 0.44
C MET A 38 3.61 10.48 0.77
N ILE A 39 3.79 9.18 0.61
CA ILE A 39 5.09 8.51 0.57
C ILE A 39 5.15 7.59 -0.63
N TYR A 40 6.27 7.53 -1.32
CA TYR A 40 6.46 6.73 -2.52
C TYR A 40 7.86 6.11 -2.55
N ASN A 41 8.04 5.07 -3.34
CA ASN A 41 9.35 4.50 -3.62
C ASN A 41 9.84 4.90 -5.02
N LEU A 42 11.15 4.80 -5.22
CA LEU A 42 11.83 4.94 -6.51
C LEU A 42 12.55 3.64 -6.82
N PRO A 43 12.10 2.86 -7.82
CA PRO A 43 12.82 1.66 -8.27
C PRO A 43 14.26 1.96 -8.70
N LYS A 44 15.15 0.98 -8.53
CA LYS A 44 16.61 1.10 -8.75
C LYS A 44 17.03 1.78 -10.05
N ASN A 45 16.28 1.55 -11.13
CA ASN A 45 16.61 2.06 -12.46
C ASN A 45 15.83 3.33 -12.83
N THR A 46 15.28 4.07 -11.83
CA THR A 46 14.60 5.34 -12.06
C THR A 46 15.60 6.41 -12.48
N VAL A 47 15.39 7.02 -13.65
CA VAL A 47 16.27 8.08 -14.19
C VAL A 47 15.75 9.48 -13.86
N GLY A 48 16.62 10.48 -13.88
CA GLY A 48 16.26 11.87 -13.64
C GLY A 48 16.03 12.24 -12.17
N GLN A 49 16.43 11.37 -11.23
CA GLN A 49 16.29 11.57 -9.79
C GLN A 49 17.63 11.47 -9.03
N GLY A 50 18.75 11.50 -9.74
CA GLY A 50 20.07 11.23 -9.16
C GLY A 50 20.31 9.73 -8.95
N GLU A 51 21.24 9.39 -8.04
CA GLU A 51 21.51 8.01 -7.66
C GLU A 51 20.38 7.50 -6.75
N ILE A 52 19.76 6.39 -7.15
CA ILE A 52 18.71 5.75 -6.37
C ILE A 52 19.34 4.79 -5.36
N THR A 53 19.20 5.12 -4.10
CA THR A 53 19.68 4.30 -2.97
C THR A 53 18.71 3.19 -2.62
N THR A 54 19.16 2.20 -1.84
CA THR A 54 18.27 1.19 -1.25
C THR A 54 17.21 1.85 -0.34
N ALA A 55 17.54 2.96 0.33
CA ALA A 55 16.59 3.71 1.14
C ALA A 55 15.45 4.31 0.30
N ASP A 56 15.72 4.77 -0.93
CA ASP A 56 14.69 5.28 -1.84
C ASP A 56 13.77 4.18 -2.35
N GLN A 57 14.32 2.99 -2.63
CA GLN A 57 13.55 1.83 -3.06
C GLN A 57 12.65 1.32 -1.94
N PHE A 58 13.18 1.16 -0.74
CA PHE A 58 12.49 0.61 0.43
C PHE A 58 11.88 1.69 1.34
N ARG A 59 11.69 2.93 0.89
CA ARG A 59 11.28 4.06 1.72
C ARG A 59 10.05 3.77 2.58
N TRP A 60 8.99 3.23 2.01
CA TRP A 60 7.80 2.88 2.79
C TRP A 60 8.06 1.69 3.73
N HIS A 61 8.75 0.64 3.26
CA HIS A 61 9.08 -0.52 4.10
C HIS A 61 9.90 -0.11 5.32
N ARG A 62 10.94 0.73 5.13
CA ARG A 62 11.77 1.27 6.22
C ARG A 62 10.98 2.17 7.16
N THR A 63 10.05 2.97 6.63
CA THR A 63 9.15 3.78 7.46
C THR A 63 8.26 2.89 8.33
N MET A 64 7.66 1.84 7.76
CA MET A 64 6.85 0.90 8.54
C MET A 64 7.69 0.14 9.57
N GLN A 65 8.88 -0.35 9.20
CA GLN A 65 9.82 -0.99 10.11
C GLN A 65 10.14 -0.10 11.32
N CYS A 66 10.55 1.15 11.07
CA CYS A 66 10.80 2.15 12.12
C CYS A 66 9.57 2.33 13.03
N MET A 67 8.37 2.40 12.47
CA MET A 67 7.13 2.56 13.24
C MET A 67 6.78 1.28 14.03
N PHE A 68 7.07 0.08 13.52
CA PHE A 68 6.94 -1.17 14.27
C PHE A 68 7.88 -1.19 15.48
N ASP A 69 9.13 -0.77 15.29
CA ASP A 69 10.13 -0.69 16.37
C ASP A 69 9.76 0.34 17.43
N ALA A 70 9.17 1.47 17.04
CA ALA A 70 8.78 2.57 17.91
C ALA A 70 7.36 2.42 18.52
N ALA A 71 6.62 1.37 18.18
CA ALA A 71 5.34 1.08 18.80
C ALA A 71 5.53 0.64 20.26
N PRO A 72 4.96 1.37 21.26
CA PRO A 72 5.16 1.06 22.66
C PRO A 72 4.38 -0.17 23.11
N LYS A 73 4.87 -0.86 24.15
CA LYS A 73 4.15 -1.95 24.81
C LYS A 73 2.72 -1.53 25.18
N GLY A 74 1.76 -2.41 24.95
CA GLY A 74 0.33 -2.16 25.17
C GLY A 74 -0.35 -1.38 24.03
N SER A 75 0.39 -0.92 23.03
CA SER A 75 -0.19 -0.38 21.80
C SER A 75 -0.71 -1.50 20.88
N LYS A 76 -1.37 -1.10 19.79
CA LYS A 76 -1.97 -2.04 18.83
C LYS A 76 -1.58 -1.69 17.40
N ILE A 77 -1.21 -2.73 16.63
CA ILE A 77 -0.98 -2.68 15.19
C ILE A 77 -1.99 -3.61 14.52
N MET A 78 -2.73 -3.11 13.52
CA MET A 78 -3.60 -3.95 12.70
C MET A 78 -3.20 -3.80 11.23
N ILE A 79 -3.10 -4.93 10.54
CA ILE A 79 -2.61 -4.99 9.16
C ILE A 79 -3.54 -5.88 8.33
N THR A 80 -3.86 -5.39 7.13
CA THR A 80 -4.45 -6.18 6.06
C THR A 80 -3.57 -6.02 4.82
N MET A 81 -3.02 -7.13 4.30
CA MET A 81 -2.00 -7.12 3.25
C MET A 81 -2.18 -8.28 2.29
N PHE A 82 -1.97 -8.02 0.99
CA PHE A 82 -2.08 -9.06 -0.04
C PHE A 82 -0.89 -10.02 -0.01
N SER A 83 0.34 -9.51 0.03
CA SER A 83 1.57 -10.32 0.07
C SER A 83 2.64 -9.70 0.98
N TRP A 84 3.55 -10.54 1.48
CA TRP A 84 4.66 -10.12 2.33
C TRP A 84 5.88 -11.01 2.08
N ALA A 85 6.98 -10.43 1.62
CA ALA A 85 8.25 -11.10 1.36
C ALA A 85 9.47 -10.22 1.75
N ASP A 86 9.26 -9.18 2.56
CA ASP A 86 10.30 -8.30 3.12
C ASP A 86 10.62 -8.76 4.56
N GLN A 87 11.66 -9.57 4.72
CA GLN A 87 12.03 -10.15 6.01
C GLN A 87 12.31 -9.08 7.08
N PRO A 88 13.09 -7.99 6.81
CA PRO A 88 13.36 -6.99 7.84
C PRO A 88 12.11 -6.35 8.45
N SER A 89 11.08 -6.08 7.65
CA SER A 89 9.82 -5.55 8.18
C SER A 89 9.00 -6.60 8.92
N ALA A 90 9.09 -7.88 8.53
CA ALA A 90 8.45 -8.98 9.25
C ALA A 90 9.09 -9.20 10.62
N ASP A 91 10.42 -9.19 10.69
CA ASP A 91 11.17 -9.32 11.94
C ASP A 91 10.82 -8.19 12.92
N ALA A 92 10.76 -6.94 12.44
CA ALA A 92 10.36 -5.80 13.25
C ALA A 92 8.93 -5.92 13.78
N LEU A 93 8.00 -6.43 12.96
CA LEU A 93 6.61 -6.67 13.38
C LEU A 93 6.51 -7.77 14.45
N MET A 94 7.21 -8.89 14.27
CA MET A 94 7.26 -9.98 15.25
C MET A 94 7.95 -9.53 16.55
N ALA A 95 9.01 -8.72 16.45
CA ALA A 95 9.65 -8.11 17.60
C ALA A 95 8.73 -7.15 18.36
N ALA A 96 7.87 -6.41 17.67
CA ALA A 96 6.85 -5.57 18.31
C ALA A 96 5.87 -6.43 19.12
N ASP A 97 5.40 -7.54 18.58
CA ASP A 97 4.54 -8.49 19.30
C ASP A 97 5.25 -9.04 20.56
N ALA A 98 6.50 -9.48 20.41
CA ALA A 98 7.31 -9.99 21.53
C ALA A 98 7.53 -8.93 22.64
N ARG A 99 7.52 -7.63 22.32
CA ARG A 99 7.56 -6.52 23.30
C ARG A 99 6.21 -6.27 23.98
N GLY A 100 5.14 -6.95 23.57
CA GLY A 100 3.79 -6.80 24.12
C GLY A 100 2.94 -5.75 23.39
N VAL A 101 3.23 -5.48 22.12
CA VAL A 101 2.33 -4.77 21.20
C VAL A 101 1.33 -5.77 20.64
N THR A 102 0.03 -5.49 20.75
CA THR A 102 -0.99 -6.36 20.12
C THR A 102 -0.92 -6.26 18.61
N VAL A 103 -0.53 -7.32 17.90
CA VAL A 103 -0.41 -7.38 16.45
C VAL A 103 -1.50 -8.24 15.83
N GLN A 104 -2.27 -7.69 14.92
CA GLN A 104 -3.35 -8.38 14.20
C GLN A 104 -3.09 -8.31 12.70
N LEU A 105 -2.70 -9.43 12.09
CA LEU A 105 -2.32 -9.50 10.68
C LEU A 105 -3.26 -10.42 9.90
N ILE A 106 -3.81 -9.91 8.80
CA ILE A 106 -4.62 -10.67 7.85
C ILE A 106 -3.95 -10.62 6.47
N MET A 107 -3.79 -11.79 5.85
CA MET A 107 -3.18 -11.93 4.54
C MET A 107 -4.00 -12.83 3.61
N TRP A 108 -3.67 -12.80 2.32
CA TRP A 108 -4.25 -13.70 1.33
C TRP A 108 -3.47 -15.00 1.20
N ASN A 109 -4.18 -16.13 1.01
CA ASN A 109 -3.56 -17.46 0.87
C ASN A 109 -2.99 -17.73 -0.53
N GLY A 110 -3.40 -16.98 -1.55
CA GLY A 110 -2.97 -17.22 -2.93
C GLY A 110 -1.52 -16.79 -3.22
N ARG A 111 -0.87 -16.10 -2.27
CA ARG A 111 0.54 -15.72 -2.33
C ARG A 111 1.25 -16.14 -1.06
N THR A 112 1.69 -17.40 -1.03
CA THR A 112 2.47 -17.93 0.08
C THR A 112 3.91 -17.45 -0.01
N SER A 113 4.47 -17.04 1.13
CA SER A 113 5.89 -16.73 1.30
C SER A 113 6.46 -17.53 2.47
N SER A 114 7.78 -17.66 2.53
CA SER A 114 8.48 -18.29 3.66
C SER A 114 8.21 -17.62 5.01
N ILE A 115 7.81 -16.34 4.99
CA ILE A 115 7.52 -15.53 6.19
C ILE A 115 6.17 -15.91 6.83
N MET A 116 5.19 -16.41 6.07
CA MET A 116 3.85 -16.69 6.60
C MET A 116 3.85 -17.73 7.74
N PRO A 117 4.63 -18.84 7.68
CA PRO A 117 4.77 -19.75 8.83
C PRO A 117 5.40 -19.09 10.06
N GLU A 118 6.31 -18.12 9.87
CA GLU A 118 6.93 -17.38 10.96
C GLU A 118 5.91 -16.47 11.65
N PHE A 119 5.07 -15.74 10.90
CA PHE A 119 3.95 -15.01 11.45
C PHE A 119 2.96 -15.90 12.21
N ALA A 120 2.63 -17.07 11.65
CA ALA A 120 1.74 -18.02 12.31
C ALA A 120 2.32 -18.50 13.65
N LYS A 121 3.64 -18.80 13.69
CA LYS A 121 4.33 -19.23 14.90
C LYS A 121 4.43 -18.11 15.94
N SER A 122 4.74 -16.87 15.52
CA SER A 122 4.94 -15.74 16.44
C SER A 122 3.62 -15.18 16.95
N LEU A 123 2.70 -14.82 16.04
CA LEU A 123 1.49 -14.08 16.40
C LEU A 123 0.36 -14.97 16.96
N ASN A 124 0.42 -16.29 16.77
CA ASN A 124 -0.58 -17.22 17.30
C ASN A 124 -0.07 -18.04 18.50
N ASP A 125 1.06 -17.67 19.09
CA ASP A 125 1.63 -18.39 20.25
C ASP A 125 0.92 -18.08 21.59
N GLY A 126 0.01 -17.12 21.60
CA GLY A 126 -0.79 -16.73 22.76
C GLY A 126 -0.05 -15.89 23.80
N LYS A 127 1.22 -15.53 23.61
CA LYS A 127 2.00 -14.76 24.59
C LYS A 127 1.52 -13.32 24.69
N THR A 128 1.21 -12.70 23.56
CA THR A 128 0.64 -11.35 23.52
C THR A 128 -0.87 -11.41 23.31
N ALA A 129 -1.63 -11.01 24.33
CA ALA A 129 -3.08 -11.08 24.31
C ALA A 129 -3.70 -10.31 23.14
N GLY A 130 -4.53 -10.98 22.34
CA GLY A 130 -5.24 -10.40 21.21
C GLY A 130 -4.45 -10.33 19.90
N SER A 131 -3.18 -10.73 19.91
CA SER A 131 -2.42 -10.92 18.67
C SER A 131 -2.93 -12.12 17.89
N TYR A 132 -2.88 -12.03 16.56
CA TYR A 132 -3.17 -13.16 15.68
C TYR A 132 -2.65 -12.93 14.26
N PHE A 133 -2.35 -14.02 13.59
CA PHE A 133 -2.18 -14.11 12.15
C PHE A 133 -3.31 -14.93 11.54
N LYS A 134 -3.96 -14.40 10.52
CA LYS A 134 -5.07 -15.05 9.80
C LYS A 134 -4.83 -14.97 8.30
N VAL A 135 -5.11 -16.08 7.61
CA VAL A 135 -5.07 -16.16 6.14
C VAL A 135 -6.48 -16.38 5.62
N CYS A 136 -6.91 -15.56 4.66
CA CYS A 136 -8.15 -15.76 3.93
C CYS A 136 -7.91 -16.60 2.67
N LYS A 137 -8.77 -17.60 2.41
CA LYS A 137 -8.63 -18.47 1.24
C LYS A 137 -8.83 -17.72 -0.08
N GLU A 138 -9.78 -16.79 -0.08
CA GLU A 138 -10.14 -15.89 -1.16
C GLU A 138 -10.22 -14.46 -0.60
N ALA A 139 -11.13 -13.60 -1.08
CA ALA A 139 -11.44 -12.38 -0.39
C ALA A 139 -12.06 -12.68 0.98
N CYS A 140 -11.63 -12.01 2.03
CA CYS A 140 -12.15 -12.23 3.38
C CYS A 140 -13.61 -11.76 3.55
N LEU A 141 -14.01 -10.70 2.82
CA LEU A 141 -15.34 -10.08 2.85
C LEU A 141 -16.09 -10.22 1.53
N GLY A 142 -15.41 -10.60 0.47
CA GLY A 142 -15.91 -10.65 -0.89
C GLY A 142 -16.66 -11.95 -1.22
N ALA A 143 -16.85 -12.17 -2.51
CA ALA A 143 -17.51 -13.38 -3.00
C ALA A 143 -16.59 -14.60 -2.85
N THR A 144 -16.96 -15.53 -1.98
CA THR A 144 -16.23 -16.77 -1.74
C THR A 144 -16.49 -17.85 -2.78
N SER A 145 -17.57 -17.78 -3.53
CA SER A 145 -17.83 -18.57 -4.74
C SER A 145 -19.18 -18.20 -5.37
N ARG A 146 -19.18 -17.42 -6.43
CA ARG A 146 -20.34 -17.36 -7.36
C ARG A 146 -19.80 -17.12 -8.78
N GLY A 147 -19.79 -18.19 -9.58
CA GLY A 147 -19.38 -18.14 -10.96
C GLY A 147 -17.85 -18.08 -11.14
N SER A 148 -17.39 -17.59 -12.29
CA SER A 148 -15.99 -17.55 -12.72
C SER A 148 -15.12 -16.50 -12.04
N THR A 149 -15.60 -15.77 -11.02
CA THR A 149 -14.87 -14.69 -10.38
C THR A 149 -14.71 -14.96 -8.88
N LYS A 150 -13.63 -15.62 -8.52
CA LYS A 150 -13.17 -15.69 -7.15
C LYS A 150 -12.63 -14.31 -6.77
N GLY A 151 -13.07 -13.79 -5.62
CA GLY A 151 -12.48 -12.57 -5.06
C GLY A 151 -11.11 -12.85 -4.42
N ILE A 152 -10.26 -11.86 -4.38
CA ILE A 152 -8.98 -11.93 -3.69
C ILE A 152 -8.93 -10.92 -2.53
N HIS A 153 -8.17 -11.23 -1.50
CA HIS A 153 -7.87 -10.30 -0.44
C HIS A 153 -6.75 -9.37 -0.89
N HIS A 154 -7.10 -8.15 -1.31
CA HIS A 154 -6.19 -7.25 -2.02
C HIS A 154 -5.98 -5.88 -1.34
N SER A 155 -6.60 -5.64 -0.18
CA SER A 155 -6.40 -4.39 0.57
C SER A 155 -4.98 -4.30 1.15
N LYS A 156 -4.46 -3.06 1.25
CA LYS A 156 -3.14 -2.74 1.78
C LYS A 156 -3.30 -1.59 2.78
N ILE A 157 -3.53 -1.96 4.05
CA ILE A 157 -3.69 -1.01 5.15
C ILE A 157 -2.82 -1.47 6.33
N VAL A 158 -2.13 -0.51 6.94
CA VAL A 158 -1.43 -0.67 8.22
C VAL A 158 -1.93 0.41 9.17
N THR A 159 -2.29 0.05 10.39
CA THR A 159 -2.72 0.99 11.42
C THR A 159 -1.90 0.84 12.69
N PHE A 160 -1.65 1.96 13.36
CA PHE A 160 -0.99 2.00 14.66
C PHE A 160 -1.86 2.80 15.65
N SER A 161 -2.07 2.27 16.84
CA SER A 161 -2.71 3.05 17.89
C SER A 161 -1.78 4.14 18.42
N GLN A 162 -0.47 3.83 18.51
CA GLN A 162 0.57 4.73 19.04
C GLN A 162 1.93 4.40 18.42
N VAL A 163 2.75 5.45 18.21
CA VAL A 163 4.17 5.38 17.84
C VAL A 163 4.92 6.48 18.62
N ASN A 164 6.01 6.14 19.27
CA ASN A 164 6.87 7.09 19.98
C ASN A 164 7.63 7.96 18.99
N LEU A 165 7.66 9.29 19.24
CA LEU A 165 8.34 10.26 18.40
C LEU A 165 9.69 10.66 19.03
N PRO A 166 10.67 11.13 18.22
CA PRO A 166 11.99 11.56 18.72
C PRO A 166 11.95 12.72 19.70
N ASP A 167 10.89 13.54 19.67
CA ASP A 167 10.68 14.68 20.59
C ASP A 167 10.02 14.27 21.92
N GLY A 168 9.90 12.98 22.20
CA GLY A 168 9.28 12.42 23.40
C GLY A 168 7.75 12.41 23.38
N LYS A 169 7.12 12.91 22.31
CA LYS A 169 5.67 12.79 22.12
C LYS A 169 5.27 11.44 21.57
N VAL A 170 3.98 11.24 21.42
CA VAL A 170 3.38 10.01 20.85
C VAL A 170 2.40 10.41 19.76
N ALA A 171 2.67 9.97 18.52
CA ALA A 171 1.68 10.00 17.45
C ALA A 171 0.63 8.92 17.69
N ARG A 172 -0.63 9.23 17.38
CA ARG A 172 -1.77 8.34 17.68
C ARG A 172 -2.63 8.12 16.45
N ASN A 173 -3.42 7.02 16.48
CA ASN A 173 -4.45 6.77 15.47
C ASN A 173 -3.93 6.93 14.04
N ILE A 174 -2.82 6.26 13.72
CA ILE A 174 -2.15 6.37 12.44
C ILE A 174 -2.71 5.33 11.48
N THR A 175 -2.95 5.73 10.24
CA THR A 175 -3.36 4.82 9.16
C THR A 175 -2.46 5.03 7.94
N SER A 176 -1.86 3.95 7.43
CA SER A 176 -1.19 3.90 6.14
C SER A 176 -2.05 3.10 5.17
N ILE A 177 -2.31 3.65 3.98
CA ILE A 177 -3.09 3.01 2.90
C ILE A 177 -2.40 3.27 1.56
N GLY A 178 -2.32 2.26 0.67
CA GLY A 178 -1.58 2.47 -0.56
C GLY A 178 -1.70 1.38 -1.61
N THR A 179 -0.80 1.44 -2.59
CA THR A 179 -0.83 0.60 -3.79
C THR A 179 0.03 -0.66 -3.66
N GLY A 180 1.10 -0.62 -2.86
CA GLY A 180 2.14 -1.64 -2.79
C GLY A 180 2.05 -2.60 -1.61
N ASN A 181 2.71 -3.74 -1.75
CA ASN A 181 2.84 -4.81 -0.76
C ASN A 181 4.19 -4.70 -0.03
N PHE A 182 4.36 -5.44 1.06
CA PHE A 182 5.68 -5.69 1.68
C PHE A 182 6.44 -6.75 0.87
N SER A 183 6.82 -6.43 -0.38
CA SER A 183 7.62 -7.33 -1.21
C SER A 183 8.82 -6.63 -1.80
N ILE A 184 9.91 -7.38 -1.99
CA ILE A 184 11.16 -6.86 -2.57
C ILE A 184 10.90 -6.33 -3.99
N SER A 185 10.11 -7.05 -4.78
CA SER A 185 9.78 -6.63 -6.14
C SER A 185 8.98 -5.33 -6.19
N ASN A 186 8.08 -5.09 -5.22
CA ASN A 186 7.36 -3.83 -5.10
C ASN A 186 8.30 -2.67 -4.74
N ALA A 187 9.34 -2.91 -3.95
CA ALA A 187 10.33 -1.88 -3.61
C ALA A 187 11.29 -1.60 -4.76
N GLU A 188 11.87 -2.64 -5.36
CA GLU A 188 12.99 -2.52 -6.30
C GLU A 188 12.56 -2.28 -7.75
N SER A 189 11.38 -2.78 -8.14
CA SER A 189 10.96 -2.88 -9.55
C SER A 189 9.63 -2.22 -9.87
N SER A 190 8.90 -1.69 -8.88
CA SER A 190 7.58 -1.14 -9.12
C SER A 190 7.42 0.28 -8.60
N PHE A 191 6.74 1.13 -9.35
CA PHE A 191 6.28 2.42 -8.85
C PHE A 191 5.05 2.23 -7.96
N ASN A 192 5.18 2.61 -6.70
CA ASN A 192 4.13 2.56 -5.69
C ASN A 192 3.99 3.89 -4.96
N VAL A 193 2.80 4.10 -4.41
CA VAL A 193 2.49 5.25 -3.56
C VAL A 193 1.60 4.82 -2.40
N TRP A 194 1.86 5.41 -1.25
CA TRP A 194 1.07 5.25 -0.03
C TRP A 194 0.75 6.62 0.55
N ARG A 195 -0.28 6.67 1.36
CA ARG A 195 -0.60 7.83 2.18
C ARG A 195 -0.62 7.43 3.64
N ILE A 196 0.09 8.20 4.46
CA ILE A 196 0.10 8.05 5.91
C ILE A 196 -0.67 9.22 6.52
N VAL A 197 -1.62 8.90 7.37
CA VAL A 197 -2.49 9.87 8.05
C VAL A 197 -2.37 9.63 9.56
N PRO A 198 -1.54 10.41 10.26
CA PRO A 198 -1.47 10.38 11.72
C PRO A 198 -2.62 11.15 12.35
N ASP A 199 -2.84 10.93 13.64
CA ASP A 199 -3.74 11.64 14.53
C ASP A 199 -5.20 11.76 14.03
N ASN A 200 -5.65 10.75 13.25
CA ASN A 200 -7.01 10.71 12.71
C ASN A 200 -7.81 9.54 13.28
N ALA A 201 -8.49 9.76 14.39
CA ALA A 201 -9.29 8.73 15.08
C ALA A 201 -10.43 8.16 14.22
N THR A 202 -11.03 8.95 13.33
CA THR A 202 -12.14 8.52 12.46
C THR A 202 -11.65 7.52 11.43
N MET A 203 -10.54 7.84 10.72
CA MET A 203 -9.94 6.93 9.74
C MET A 203 -9.43 5.65 10.40
N TYR A 204 -8.70 5.79 11.52
CA TYR A 204 -8.17 4.68 12.30
C TYR A 204 -9.27 3.71 12.74
N LYS A 205 -10.37 4.21 13.33
CA LYS A 205 -11.50 3.37 13.75
C LYS A 205 -12.15 2.64 12.58
N ALA A 206 -12.33 3.32 11.45
CA ALA A 206 -12.96 2.73 10.27
C ALA A 206 -12.06 1.66 9.63
N ALA A 207 -10.75 1.91 9.49
CA ALA A 207 -9.78 0.94 9.00
C ALA A 207 -9.74 -0.31 9.92
N ASN A 208 -9.69 -0.12 11.23
CA ASN A 208 -9.67 -1.22 12.19
C ASN A 208 -10.98 -2.03 12.17
N ALA A 209 -12.14 -1.38 12.05
CA ALA A 209 -13.42 -2.07 11.93
C ALA A 209 -13.48 -2.91 10.63
N TYR A 210 -12.91 -2.41 9.55
CA TYR A 210 -12.79 -3.13 8.29
C TYR A 210 -11.89 -4.37 8.43
N ILE A 211 -10.68 -4.21 9.00
CA ILE A 211 -9.75 -5.33 9.26
C ILE A 211 -10.36 -6.36 10.22
N ALA A 212 -11.03 -5.90 11.27
CA ALA A 212 -11.69 -6.80 12.23
C ALA A 212 -12.79 -7.67 11.58
N LYS A 213 -13.56 -7.11 10.63
CA LYS A 213 -14.55 -7.87 9.87
C LYS A 213 -13.91 -8.96 9.00
N GLN A 214 -12.75 -8.70 8.42
CA GLN A 214 -12.01 -9.65 7.57
C GLN A 214 -11.61 -10.93 8.33
N ARG A 215 -11.41 -10.84 9.66
CA ARG A 215 -11.10 -12.01 10.49
C ARG A 215 -12.15 -13.11 10.40
N ALA A 216 -13.41 -12.77 10.14
CA ALA A 216 -14.49 -13.74 10.04
C ALA A 216 -14.44 -14.62 8.78
N ASP A 217 -13.72 -14.17 7.74
CA ASP A 217 -13.58 -14.86 6.45
C ASP A 217 -14.94 -15.32 5.87
N LYS A 218 -15.86 -14.34 5.77
CA LYS A 218 -17.25 -14.54 5.34
C LYS A 218 -17.69 -13.44 4.41
N ASP A 219 -18.51 -13.74 3.41
CA ASP A 219 -19.13 -12.72 2.56
C ASP A 219 -19.94 -11.73 3.41
N GLN A 220 -19.44 -10.49 3.50
CA GLN A 220 -20.04 -9.38 4.22
C GLN A 220 -20.22 -8.15 3.32
N ARG A 221 -20.37 -8.38 2.00
CA ARG A 221 -20.59 -7.30 1.04
C ARG A 221 -21.84 -6.51 1.37
N THR A 222 -21.71 -5.20 1.35
CA THR A 222 -22.81 -4.24 1.51
C THR A 222 -23.40 -3.84 0.15
N SER A 223 -24.59 -3.26 0.11
CA SER A 223 -25.21 -2.77 -1.12
C SER A 223 -24.39 -1.67 -1.80
N LYS A 224 -23.66 -0.87 -1.02
CA LYS A 224 -22.77 0.20 -1.47
C LYS A 224 -21.41 0.06 -0.79
N VAL A 225 -20.35 0.58 -1.42
CA VAL A 225 -19.03 0.70 -0.81
C VAL A 225 -19.13 1.48 0.51
N THR A 226 -18.38 1.01 1.52
CA THR A 226 -18.27 1.77 2.78
C THR A 226 -17.38 2.99 2.55
N THR A 227 -17.91 4.18 2.82
CA THR A 227 -17.18 5.45 2.70
C THR A 227 -17.01 6.13 4.04
N VAL A 228 -15.86 6.77 4.25
CA VAL A 228 -15.56 7.54 5.46
C VAL A 228 -15.02 8.90 5.03
N ALA A 229 -15.79 9.95 5.30
CA ALA A 229 -15.40 11.34 5.02
C ALA A 229 -14.42 11.86 6.09
N LEU A 230 -13.37 12.52 5.67
CA LEU A 230 -12.23 12.96 6.49
C LEU A 230 -11.76 14.37 6.03
N GLY A 231 -12.65 15.33 6.02
CA GLY A 231 -12.36 16.66 5.46
C GLY A 231 -12.27 16.63 3.93
N ASP A 232 -11.11 16.97 3.38
CA ASP A 232 -10.84 16.95 1.93
C ASP A 232 -10.60 15.52 1.39
N MET A 233 -10.46 14.53 2.27
CA MET A 233 -10.24 13.12 1.93
C MET A 233 -11.50 12.28 2.20
N THR A 234 -11.71 11.24 1.40
CA THR A 234 -12.69 10.19 1.63
C THR A 234 -12.02 8.84 1.45
N MET A 235 -12.12 7.96 2.46
CA MET A 235 -11.67 6.57 2.35
C MET A 235 -12.79 5.69 1.82
N TYR A 236 -12.47 4.72 0.98
CA TYR A 236 -13.37 3.75 0.36
C TYR A 236 -12.92 2.34 0.71
N LEU A 237 -13.83 1.54 1.27
CA LEU A 237 -13.56 0.17 1.72
C LEU A 237 -14.53 -0.78 1.00
N TYR A 238 -14.01 -1.59 0.12
CA TYR A 238 -14.73 -2.59 -0.68
C TYR A 238 -14.67 -3.98 -0.02
N PRO A 239 -15.50 -4.93 -0.44
CA PRO A 239 -16.36 -4.93 -1.62
C PRO A 239 -17.80 -4.41 -1.38
N GLN A 240 -18.48 -4.13 -2.50
CA GLN A 240 -19.94 -3.92 -2.54
C GLN A 240 -20.60 -5.05 -3.35
N LYS A 241 -21.95 -5.20 -3.28
CA LYS A 241 -22.67 -6.29 -3.97
C LYS A 241 -22.77 -6.10 -5.49
N SER A 242 -22.70 -4.87 -5.98
CA SER A 242 -22.89 -4.53 -7.41
C SER A 242 -21.63 -3.86 -7.98
N TYR A 243 -21.64 -3.61 -9.30
CA TYR A 243 -20.59 -2.86 -9.99
C TYR A 243 -20.79 -1.35 -9.93
N THR A 244 -21.88 -0.88 -9.30
CA THR A 244 -22.23 0.52 -9.15
C THR A 244 -22.58 0.84 -7.69
N PRO A 245 -22.19 2.02 -7.19
CA PRO A 245 -21.40 3.06 -7.87
C PRO A 245 -19.96 2.63 -8.20
N ASP A 246 -19.38 3.21 -9.26
CA ASP A 246 -17.99 3.05 -9.67
C ASP A 246 -17.26 4.37 -9.51
N LEU A 247 -16.50 4.52 -8.42
CA LEU A 247 -15.82 5.77 -8.07
C LEU A 247 -15.07 6.41 -9.25
N GLN A 248 -14.23 5.63 -9.95
CA GLN A 248 -13.37 6.15 -11.01
C GLN A 248 -14.18 6.54 -12.25
N LEU A 249 -15.10 5.67 -12.68
CA LEU A 249 -15.95 5.95 -13.83
C LEU A 249 -16.92 7.11 -13.58
N ASP A 250 -17.51 7.19 -12.40
CA ASP A 250 -18.49 8.22 -12.06
C ASP A 250 -17.84 9.59 -11.95
N LEU A 251 -16.61 9.69 -11.39
CA LEU A 251 -15.81 10.91 -11.44
C LEU A 251 -15.53 11.36 -12.88
N LEU A 252 -15.11 10.44 -13.74
CA LEU A 252 -14.86 10.75 -15.16
C LEU A 252 -16.13 11.15 -15.91
N LYS A 253 -17.29 10.53 -15.62
CA LYS A 253 -18.58 10.94 -16.19
C LYS A 253 -18.98 12.35 -15.77
N ALA A 254 -18.74 12.72 -14.51
CA ALA A 254 -18.99 14.06 -13.99
C ALA A 254 -17.99 15.12 -14.48
N THR A 255 -16.87 14.69 -15.11
CA THR A 255 -15.80 15.59 -15.57
C THR A 255 -16.16 16.28 -16.89
N SER A 256 -15.85 17.58 -16.98
CA SER A 256 -15.96 18.44 -18.16
C SER A 256 -14.64 19.16 -18.44
N CYS A 257 -14.30 19.31 -19.72
CA CYS A 257 -13.07 19.95 -20.20
C CYS A 257 -13.24 21.43 -20.54
N LYS A 258 -14.37 22.06 -20.12
CA LYS A 258 -14.69 23.48 -20.40
C LYS A 258 -13.99 24.46 -19.45
N GLY A 259 -13.43 24.01 -18.33
CA GLY A 259 -12.76 24.85 -17.33
C GLY A 259 -11.34 25.27 -17.72
N ALA A 260 -10.74 26.14 -16.89
CA ALA A 260 -9.36 26.61 -17.04
C ALA A 260 -8.36 25.46 -16.90
N HIS A 261 -8.56 24.58 -15.91
CA HIS A 261 -7.80 23.35 -15.74
C HIS A 261 -8.57 22.19 -16.36
N LYS A 262 -7.86 21.31 -17.05
CA LYS A 262 -8.44 20.18 -17.79
C LYS A 262 -7.47 18.99 -17.90
N THR A 263 -6.73 18.74 -16.81
CA THR A 263 -5.72 17.69 -16.72
C THR A 263 -6.32 16.41 -16.16
N ILE A 264 -6.07 15.28 -16.82
CA ILE A 264 -6.42 13.93 -16.35
C ILE A 264 -5.19 13.04 -16.49
N ARG A 265 -4.82 12.36 -15.42
CA ARG A 265 -3.70 11.41 -15.36
C ARG A 265 -4.21 10.08 -14.84
N VAL A 266 -3.77 9.00 -15.46
CA VAL A 266 -4.03 7.62 -15.02
C VAL A 266 -2.69 6.91 -14.91
N ALA A 267 -2.48 6.18 -13.82
CA ALA A 267 -1.41 5.18 -13.72
C ALA A 267 -2.06 3.89 -13.21
N GLN A 268 -2.00 2.81 -14.02
CA GLN A 268 -2.78 1.63 -13.76
C GLN A 268 -1.97 0.35 -13.95
N TYR A 269 -1.90 -0.46 -12.88
CA TYR A 269 -1.22 -1.75 -12.89
C TYR A 269 -1.94 -2.75 -13.79
N MET A 270 -3.23 -3.00 -13.52
CA MET A 270 -4.06 -3.97 -14.26
C MET A 270 -5.35 -3.33 -14.75
N TRP A 271 -5.69 -3.57 -16.03
CA TRP A 271 -6.90 -3.04 -16.64
C TRP A 271 -7.58 -4.07 -17.56
N THR A 272 -8.66 -4.65 -17.07
CA THR A 272 -9.41 -5.70 -17.79
C THR A 272 -10.57 -5.12 -18.61
N VAL A 273 -11.09 -5.91 -19.56
CA VAL A 273 -12.21 -5.53 -20.43
C VAL A 273 -13.46 -5.10 -19.66
N GLY A 274 -13.67 -5.66 -18.47
CA GLY A 274 -14.80 -5.29 -17.60
C GLY A 274 -14.84 -3.82 -17.18
N ARG A 275 -13.72 -3.11 -17.25
CA ARG A 275 -13.61 -1.67 -16.98
C ARG A 275 -13.26 -0.84 -18.24
N LYS A 276 -13.47 -1.42 -19.43
CA LYS A 276 -13.35 -0.69 -20.72
C LYS A 276 -14.13 0.63 -20.76
N PRO A 277 -15.33 0.79 -20.14
CA PRO A 277 -16.03 2.07 -20.08
C PRO A 277 -15.22 3.26 -19.55
N ILE A 278 -14.20 3.02 -18.70
CA ILE A 278 -13.26 4.05 -18.27
C ILE A 278 -12.43 4.56 -19.46
N ALA A 279 -11.85 3.64 -20.26
CA ALA A 279 -11.07 4.01 -21.44
C ALA A 279 -11.93 4.73 -22.49
N ASP A 280 -13.17 4.25 -22.72
CA ASP A 280 -14.12 4.90 -23.61
C ASP A 280 -14.43 6.33 -23.14
N ARG A 281 -14.63 6.54 -21.84
CA ARG A 281 -14.88 7.88 -21.27
C ARG A 281 -13.65 8.80 -21.36
N LEU A 282 -12.45 8.29 -21.14
CA LEU A 282 -11.20 9.04 -21.36
C LEU A 282 -11.06 9.49 -22.82
N ALA A 283 -11.43 8.63 -23.78
CA ALA A 283 -11.44 8.98 -25.20
C ALA A 283 -12.41 10.14 -25.51
N VAL A 284 -13.60 10.13 -24.91
CA VAL A 284 -14.58 11.24 -25.02
C VAL A 284 -14.01 12.53 -24.43
N LEU A 285 -13.39 12.47 -23.24
CA LEU A 285 -12.78 13.63 -22.57
C LEU A 285 -11.59 14.17 -23.38
N LYS A 286 -10.77 13.30 -23.95
CA LYS A 286 -9.68 13.71 -24.85
C LYS A 286 -10.20 14.46 -26.06
N LYS A 287 -11.25 13.95 -26.73
CA LYS A 287 -11.91 14.64 -27.86
C LYS A 287 -12.52 15.98 -27.44
N ALA A 288 -13.01 16.12 -26.20
CA ALA A 288 -13.54 17.36 -25.63
C ALA A 288 -12.45 18.36 -25.20
N GLY A 289 -11.17 18.08 -25.43
CA GLY A 289 -10.04 18.98 -25.18
C GLY A 289 -9.36 18.85 -23.83
N CYS A 290 -9.64 17.79 -23.05
CA CYS A 290 -8.85 17.50 -21.85
C CYS A 290 -7.42 17.03 -22.21
N ASP A 291 -6.45 17.41 -21.39
CA ASP A 291 -5.08 16.86 -21.41
C ASP A 291 -5.07 15.52 -20.67
N VAL A 292 -5.43 14.46 -21.40
CA VAL A 292 -5.45 13.08 -20.88
C VAL A 292 -4.15 12.38 -21.22
N LYS A 293 -3.51 11.76 -20.21
CA LYS A 293 -2.33 10.89 -20.37
C LYS A 293 -2.46 9.65 -19.49
N VAL A 294 -1.93 8.51 -19.94
CA VAL A 294 -2.08 7.21 -19.28
C VAL A 294 -0.74 6.51 -19.16
N ILE A 295 -0.39 6.02 -17.99
CA ILE A 295 0.68 5.04 -17.74
C ILE A 295 0.01 3.69 -17.48
N LEU A 296 0.53 2.63 -18.08
CA LEU A 296 0.04 1.27 -17.89
C LEU A 296 1.18 0.26 -18.11
N ASN A 297 0.95 -0.99 -17.77
CA ASN A 297 1.82 -2.09 -18.17
C ASN A 297 1.24 -2.71 -19.45
N ASN A 298 1.96 -2.63 -20.56
CA ASN A 298 1.55 -3.25 -21.82
C ASN A 298 1.99 -4.73 -21.84
N ASP A 299 1.35 -5.48 -20.96
CA ASP A 299 1.50 -6.92 -20.81
C ASP A 299 0.13 -7.59 -21.04
N THR A 300 0.10 -8.74 -21.70
CA THR A 300 -1.15 -9.44 -22.06
C THR A 300 -1.95 -9.88 -20.85
N ASP A 301 -1.27 -10.15 -19.74
CA ASP A 301 -1.89 -10.60 -18.51
C ASP A 301 -2.44 -9.42 -17.67
N LEU A 302 -1.88 -8.24 -17.86
CA LEU A 302 -2.24 -7.03 -17.11
C LEU A 302 -3.18 -6.09 -17.86
N LEU A 303 -3.11 -6.08 -19.18
CA LEU A 303 -3.83 -5.14 -20.02
C LEU A 303 -4.63 -5.85 -21.11
N ASN A 304 -5.96 -5.69 -21.10
CA ASN A 304 -6.76 -6.15 -22.22
C ASN A 304 -6.48 -5.31 -23.48
N PRO A 305 -6.13 -5.93 -24.64
CA PRO A 305 -5.74 -5.19 -25.86
C PRO A 305 -6.80 -4.21 -26.37
N SER A 306 -8.09 -4.46 -26.10
CA SER A 306 -9.16 -3.54 -26.50
C SER A 306 -9.09 -2.19 -25.79
N ILE A 307 -8.52 -2.13 -24.57
CA ILE A 307 -8.29 -0.90 -23.82
C ILE A 307 -7.25 -0.06 -24.54
N LEU A 308 -6.08 -0.65 -24.83
CA LEU A 308 -4.99 0.04 -25.55
C LEU A 308 -5.49 0.56 -26.91
N LYS A 309 -6.23 -0.25 -27.66
CA LYS A 309 -6.83 0.15 -28.95
C LYS A 309 -7.70 1.38 -28.84
N VAL A 310 -8.53 1.50 -27.79
CA VAL A 310 -9.37 2.70 -27.53
C VAL A 310 -8.50 3.91 -27.26
N LEU A 311 -7.52 3.80 -26.37
CA LEU A 311 -6.66 4.92 -25.96
C LEU A 311 -5.83 5.45 -27.14
N VAL A 312 -5.21 4.55 -27.92
CA VAL A 312 -4.40 4.91 -29.11
C VAL A 312 -5.26 5.53 -30.19
N LYS A 313 -6.44 4.96 -30.50
CA LYS A 313 -7.40 5.54 -31.49
C LYS A 313 -7.82 6.97 -31.10
N ALA A 314 -7.96 7.23 -29.81
CA ALA A 314 -8.29 8.56 -29.29
C ALA A 314 -7.10 9.52 -29.24
N LYS A 315 -5.92 9.12 -29.71
CA LYS A 315 -4.65 9.88 -29.66
C LYS A 315 -4.29 10.32 -28.23
N ILE A 316 -4.62 9.50 -27.24
CA ILE A 316 -4.19 9.69 -25.85
C ILE A 316 -2.73 9.27 -25.76
N PRO A 317 -1.80 10.11 -25.24
CA PRO A 317 -0.46 9.66 -24.92
C PRO A 317 -0.47 8.53 -23.90
N VAL A 318 -0.02 7.35 -24.32
CA VAL A 318 0.07 6.14 -23.48
C VAL A 318 1.56 5.85 -23.25
N TYR A 319 1.92 5.57 -22.01
CA TYR A 319 3.26 5.24 -21.57
C TYR A 319 3.24 3.81 -21.02
N ASN A 320 4.12 2.97 -21.56
CA ASN A 320 4.34 1.61 -21.06
C ASN A 320 5.42 1.64 -19.99
N ALA A 321 5.06 1.39 -18.74
CA ALA A 321 6.01 1.29 -17.64
C ALA A 321 6.78 -0.04 -17.63
N HIS A 322 6.27 -1.07 -18.33
CA HIS A 322 6.95 -2.36 -18.44
C HIS A 322 8.17 -2.23 -19.35
N LYS A 323 9.36 -1.99 -18.77
CA LYS A 323 10.66 -2.03 -19.45
C LYS A 323 11.32 -3.41 -19.33
N ILE A 324 12.03 -3.79 -20.41
CA ILE A 324 13.08 -4.81 -20.33
C ILE A 324 14.09 -4.31 -19.30
N GLY A 325 14.17 -4.94 -18.14
CA GLY A 325 14.93 -4.45 -16.98
C GLY A 325 14.08 -4.18 -15.74
N ARG A 326 12.77 -4.46 -15.81
CA ARG A 326 11.89 -4.71 -14.68
C ARG A 326 11.36 -3.51 -13.88
N ILE A 327 11.22 -2.31 -14.46
CA ILE A 327 10.36 -1.31 -13.83
C ILE A 327 8.95 -1.48 -14.41
N HIS A 328 7.93 -1.57 -13.55
CA HIS A 328 6.52 -1.51 -13.94
C HIS A 328 5.74 -0.57 -13.02
N THR A 329 4.59 -0.09 -13.45
CA THR A 329 3.71 0.63 -12.54
C THR A 329 2.89 -0.37 -11.72
N HIS A 330 2.91 -0.21 -10.41
CA HIS A 330 1.99 -0.91 -9.51
C HIS A 330 0.96 0.07 -8.92
N ALA A 331 0.97 1.30 -9.39
CA ALA A 331 -0.03 2.31 -9.07
C ALA A 331 -1.42 1.94 -9.61
N LYS A 332 -2.46 2.40 -8.93
CA LYS A 332 -3.87 2.25 -9.30
C LYS A 332 -4.57 3.61 -9.13
N ASP A 333 -4.08 4.57 -9.91
CA ASP A 333 -4.27 5.99 -9.66
C ASP A 333 -5.08 6.68 -10.77
N LEU A 334 -5.92 7.63 -10.36
CA LEU A 334 -6.63 8.56 -11.23
C LEU A 334 -6.54 9.96 -10.64
N TYR A 335 -5.95 10.92 -11.38
CA TYR A 335 -5.86 12.31 -10.97
C TYR A 335 -6.63 13.19 -11.94
N ILE A 336 -7.43 14.12 -11.42
CA ILE A 336 -8.28 15.01 -12.20
C ILE A 336 -8.13 16.44 -11.67
N SER A 337 -7.67 17.37 -12.53
CA SER A 337 -7.79 18.80 -12.29
C SER A 337 -8.66 19.38 -13.42
N ALA A 338 -9.97 19.53 -13.17
CA ALA A 338 -10.97 19.90 -14.17
C ALA A 338 -12.29 20.33 -13.50
N LEU A 339 -13.29 20.71 -14.29
CA LEU A 339 -14.66 20.82 -13.80
C LEU A 339 -15.23 19.42 -13.53
N VAL A 340 -15.59 19.13 -12.27
CA VAL A 340 -16.27 17.89 -11.87
C VAL A 340 -17.58 18.28 -11.18
N GLY A 341 -18.70 17.82 -11.73
CA GLY A 341 -20.02 18.26 -11.25
C GLY A 341 -20.24 19.78 -11.36
N GLY A 342 -19.65 20.40 -12.39
CA GLY A 342 -19.76 21.85 -12.64
C GLY A 342 -18.83 22.74 -11.79
N LYS A 343 -18.03 22.18 -10.89
CA LYS A 343 -17.07 22.93 -10.04
C LYS A 343 -15.64 22.56 -10.39
N GLN A 344 -14.72 23.53 -10.37
CA GLN A 344 -13.29 23.26 -10.51
C GLN A 344 -12.82 22.44 -9.29
N GLN A 345 -12.26 21.26 -9.54
CA GLN A 345 -11.77 20.36 -8.49
C GLN A 345 -10.38 19.82 -8.84
N ASN A 346 -9.63 19.46 -7.80
CA ASN A 346 -8.31 18.85 -7.89
C ASN A 346 -8.34 17.53 -7.14
N ILE A 347 -8.66 16.46 -7.86
CA ILE A 347 -8.97 15.16 -7.30
C ILE A 347 -7.80 14.20 -7.51
N VAL A 348 -7.44 13.49 -6.44
CA VAL A 348 -6.54 12.33 -6.44
C VAL A 348 -7.36 11.13 -5.98
N VAL A 349 -7.36 10.05 -6.75
CA VAL A 349 -7.83 8.72 -6.34
C VAL A 349 -6.65 7.77 -6.37
N SER A 350 -6.40 7.04 -5.28
CA SER A 350 -5.33 6.05 -5.18
C SER A 350 -5.70 4.95 -4.18
N GLY A 351 -4.86 3.92 -4.08
CA GLY A 351 -5.05 2.75 -3.21
C GLY A 351 -4.87 1.43 -3.96
N SER A 352 -5.55 0.38 -3.53
CA SER A 352 -5.39 -0.95 -4.13
C SER A 352 -6.26 -1.20 -5.39
N LEU A 353 -6.98 -0.19 -5.88
CA LEU A 353 -8.12 -0.27 -6.82
C LEU A 353 -7.72 -0.51 -8.28
N ASN A 354 -7.38 -1.75 -8.66
CA ASN A 354 -7.18 -2.12 -10.07
C ASN A 354 -8.42 -1.83 -10.93
N MET A 355 -8.25 -1.52 -12.21
CA MET A 355 -9.36 -1.34 -13.14
C MET A 355 -9.92 -2.68 -13.62
N THR A 356 -10.40 -3.49 -12.65
CA THR A 356 -11.09 -4.75 -12.88
C THR A 356 -12.50 -4.74 -12.29
N ARG A 357 -13.39 -5.64 -12.73
CA ARG A 357 -14.70 -5.78 -12.09
C ARG A 357 -14.60 -6.33 -10.68
N GLY A 358 -13.65 -7.25 -10.44
CA GLY A 358 -13.40 -7.84 -9.13
C GLY A 358 -13.14 -6.79 -8.04
N THR A 359 -12.41 -5.73 -8.38
CA THR A 359 -12.16 -4.58 -7.50
C THR A 359 -13.42 -3.98 -6.88
N LEU A 360 -14.54 -3.98 -7.60
CA LEU A 360 -15.77 -3.35 -7.10
C LEU A 360 -16.60 -4.28 -6.23
N ASN A 361 -16.67 -5.58 -6.56
CA ASN A 361 -17.67 -6.44 -5.96
C ASN A 361 -17.19 -7.81 -5.45
N ALA A 362 -15.97 -8.18 -5.71
CA ALA A 362 -15.43 -9.48 -5.31
C ALA A 362 -14.25 -9.39 -4.36
N ASN A 363 -13.32 -8.46 -4.61
CA ASN A 363 -12.10 -8.32 -3.83
C ASN A 363 -12.31 -7.49 -2.57
N ASP A 364 -11.51 -7.76 -1.56
CA ASP A 364 -11.28 -6.79 -0.49
C ASP A 364 -10.31 -5.73 -1.00
N GLU A 365 -10.76 -4.50 -1.09
CA GLU A 365 -9.96 -3.40 -1.59
C GLU A 365 -10.09 -2.18 -0.68
N ALA A 366 -9.08 -1.35 -0.68
CA ALA A 366 -9.09 -0.08 0.04
C ALA A 366 -8.48 1.03 -0.82
N GLY A 367 -9.14 2.17 -0.87
CA GLY A 367 -8.66 3.34 -1.59
C GLY A 367 -9.11 4.63 -0.94
N TYR A 368 -8.63 5.73 -1.49
CA TYR A 368 -9.00 7.06 -1.04
C TYR A 368 -9.17 8.01 -2.21
N LYS A 369 -9.99 9.02 -1.98
CA LYS A 369 -10.13 10.21 -2.83
C LYS A 369 -9.75 11.43 -2.00
N ILE A 370 -8.91 12.31 -2.55
CA ILE A 370 -8.58 13.61 -1.95
C ILE A 370 -9.00 14.70 -2.94
N ASN A 371 -9.62 15.78 -2.45
CA ASN A 371 -9.92 16.96 -3.24
C ASN A 371 -9.09 18.14 -2.72
N SER A 372 -7.86 18.25 -3.18
CA SER A 372 -6.88 19.24 -2.73
C SER A 372 -5.92 19.61 -3.85
N ALA A 373 -5.71 20.89 -4.06
CA ALA A 373 -4.76 21.40 -5.06
C ALA A 373 -3.31 20.99 -4.72
N ALA A 374 -2.94 21.03 -3.44
CA ALA A 374 -1.61 20.62 -2.97
C ALA A 374 -1.37 19.13 -3.23
N ALA A 375 -2.32 18.26 -2.81
CA ALA A 375 -2.21 16.84 -3.08
C ALA A 375 -2.16 16.52 -4.58
N PHE A 376 -3.01 17.17 -5.40
CA PHE A 376 -2.96 17.00 -6.85
C PHE A 376 -1.57 17.36 -7.42
N ALA A 377 -0.98 18.47 -6.97
CA ALA A 377 0.34 18.89 -7.44
C ALA A 377 1.43 17.85 -7.10
N GLU A 378 1.44 17.34 -5.87
CA GLU A 378 2.38 16.29 -5.41
C GLU A 378 2.25 15.00 -6.26
N TYR A 379 1.02 14.49 -6.40
CA TYR A 379 0.76 13.24 -7.14
C TYR A 379 1.01 13.40 -8.64
N ASN A 380 0.71 14.57 -9.21
CA ASN A 380 0.99 14.85 -10.62
C ASN A 380 2.50 15.00 -10.88
N ALA A 381 3.28 15.54 -9.95
CA ALA A 381 4.74 15.57 -10.03
C ALA A 381 5.31 14.14 -10.02
N LEU A 382 4.84 13.30 -9.11
CA LEU A 382 5.21 11.88 -9.07
C LEU A 382 4.84 11.14 -10.37
N TRP A 383 3.64 11.38 -10.90
CA TRP A 383 3.21 10.82 -12.18
C TRP A 383 4.16 11.19 -13.33
N ASN A 384 4.66 12.43 -13.35
CA ASN A 384 5.63 12.88 -14.37
C ASN A 384 6.97 12.14 -14.26
N ILE A 385 7.45 11.84 -13.03
CA ILE A 385 8.62 10.99 -12.83
C ILE A 385 8.37 9.60 -13.42
N TRP A 386 7.23 8.99 -13.15
CA TRP A 386 6.88 7.68 -13.69
C TRP A 386 6.78 7.68 -15.20
N ALA A 387 6.16 8.72 -15.80
CA ALA A 387 6.05 8.88 -17.25
C ALA A 387 7.42 9.03 -17.94
N ALA A 388 8.35 9.79 -17.33
CA ALA A 388 9.70 9.95 -17.82
C ALA A 388 10.49 8.62 -17.80
N ASN A 389 10.11 7.69 -16.92
CA ASN A 389 10.69 6.36 -16.79
C ASN A 389 9.92 5.26 -17.54
N SER A 390 8.97 5.64 -18.37
CA SER A 390 8.14 4.74 -19.18
C SER A 390 8.36 4.99 -20.68
N THR A 391 8.14 3.97 -21.49
CA THR A 391 8.27 4.09 -22.95
C THR A 391 6.94 4.54 -23.54
N ARG A 392 6.94 5.63 -24.32
CA ARG A 392 5.73 6.10 -25.01
C ARG A 392 5.30 5.10 -26.08
N ILE A 393 4.05 4.64 -26.03
CA ILE A 393 3.46 3.78 -27.05
C ILE A 393 2.93 4.68 -28.19
N GLY A 394 3.39 4.41 -29.43
CA GLY A 394 2.81 4.96 -30.67
C GLY A 394 3.13 6.40 -31.01
N GLY A 395 4.19 6.53 -31.85
CA GLY A 395 4.22 7.42 -33.01
C GLY A 395 4.42 6.59 -34.21
N ALA A 396 3.77 5.93 -34.92
CA ALA A 396 3.90 4.96 -36.01
C ALA A 396 4.32 3.56 -35.55
N SER A 397 3.48 2.58 -35.91
CA SER A 397 3.70 1.13 -35.80
C SER A 397 3.55 0.51 -34.39
N VAL A 398 2.29 0.33 -33.98
CA VAL A 398 1.94 -0.86 -33.19
C VAL A 398 1.92 -2.01 -34.20
N THR A 399 2.99 -2.76 -34.29
CA THR A 399 2.97 -4.03 -35.01
C THR A 399 2.03 -4.96 -34.26
N THR A 400 1.01 -5.42 -34.96
CA THR A 400 -0.03 -6.36 -34.52
C THR A 400 0.50 -7.75 -34.17
N ALA A 401 1.79 -7.92 -33.96
CA ALA A 401 2.45 -9.20 -33.71
C ALA A 401 2.26 -9.79 -32.29
N GLN A 402 1.59 -9.07 -31.35
CA GLN A 402 1.32 -9.57 -30.01
C GLN A 402 -0.18 -9.85 -29.72
N ALA A 403 -1.01 -9.96 -30.75
CA ALA A 403 -2.45 -10.17 -30.59
C ALA A 403 -2.88 -11.65 -30.63
N THR A 404 -1.97 -12.59 -30.56
CA THR A 404 -2.30 -14.02 -30.63
C THR A 404 -2.08 -14.67 -29.28
N THR A 405 -3.12 -14.82 -28.58
CA THR A 405 -3.58 -15.63 -27.46
C THR A 405 -4.07 -14.73 -26.31
N VAL A 406 -5.37 -14.46 -26.37
CA VAL A 406 -6.08 -13.92 -25.21
C VAL A 406 -6.25 -15.11 -24.25
N PRO A 407 -5.67 -15.10 -23.05
CA PRO A 407 -6.07 -16.04 -22.02
C PRO A 407 -7.54 -15.80 -21.72
N THR A 408 -8.39 -16.80 -21.94
CA THR A 408 -9.83 -16.76 -21.62
C THR A 408 -10.11 -16.88 -20.13
N THR A 409 -9.10 -16.91 -19.31
CA THR A 409 -9.21 -17.00 -17.85
C THR A 409 -9.09 -15.64 -17.23
N ASN A 410 -10.21 -15.11 -16.71
CA ASN A 410 -10.22 -14.05 -15.69
C ASN A 410 -9.68 -14.63 -14.37
N ASP A 411 -8.51 -15.24 -14.37
CA ASP A 411 -7.87 -15.71 -13.14
C ASP A 411 -7.15 -14.52 -12.49
N PRO A 412 -7.68 -13.96 -11.39
CA PRO A 412 -7.03 -12.86 -10.70
C PRO A 412 -5.78 -13.30 -9.93
N THR A 413 -5.47 -14.61 -9.91
CA THR A 413 -4.37 -15.17 -9.13
C THR A 413 -3.02 -15.03 -9.82
N LEU A 414 -2.99 -14.70 -11.11
CA LEU A 414 -1.77 -14.82 -11.89
C LEU A 414 -0.74 -13.70 -11.70
N ILE A 415 -1.09 -12.55 -11.09
CA ILE A 415 -0.21 -11.40 -11.28
C ILE A 415 -0.27 -10.41 -10.14
N GLU A 416 0.50 -10.59 -9.10
CA GLU A 416 0.99 -9.51 -8.24
C GLU A 416 2.21 -9.95 -7.42
N ASP A 417 3.39 -9.89 -8.03
CA ASP A 417 4.68 -9.79 -7.35
C ASP A 417 5.57 -8.79 -8.03
#